data_586edd3c2a046cd0d663f709f026d618
#
_entry.id   586edd3c2a046cd0d663f709f026d618
#
_cell.length_a   1.000
_cell.length_b   1.000
_cell.length_c   1.000
_cell.angle_alpha   90.00
_cell.angle_beta   90.00
_cell.angle_gamma   90.00
#
_symmetry.space_group_name_H-M   'P 1'
#
loop_
_entity.id
_entity.type
_entity.pdbx_description
1 polymer ?
#
loop_
_entity_poly.entity_id
_entity_poly.type
_entity_poly.pdbx_seq_one_letter_code
_entity_poly.pdbx_strand_id
1 'polypeptide(L)'
;MYFRRKTSAGRAYLQIVESRRDGDQVRQQVIATLGRFEELQASGQLERLLRSGARFAAKAMILSAASDDATLKIGVSRIGPALVFERLWEETGCRAVIAELAGARSHKFALERALFLTVLHRLFVSGSDRSADRWREDYAIAGVAGLDLHHLYRAMAWLGAELPAKEQDGRTPFAPRCLKDVVEERLFAHRRDLFTRLDLVFIALSDQVKRFLAFLSLLSTFRPQLSAGQLPP
;
A
#
# COMPACT_ATOMS: atom_id res chain seq x y z
N MET A 1 9.39 27.44 -11.41
CA MET A 1 10.56 27.81 -10.60
C MET A 1 11.54 26.65 -10.61
N TYR A 2 12.86 26.89 -10.85
CA TYR A 2 13.90 25.85 -10.94
C TYR A 2 15.28 26.41 -10.61
N PHE A 3 16.23 25.52 -10.30
CA PHE A 3 17.63 25.91 -10.12
C PHE A 3 18.35 26.06 -11.46
N ARG A 4 19.13 27.14 -11.60
CA ARG A 4 19.96 27.40 -12.76
C ARG A 4 21.40 27.65 -12.34
N ARG A 5 22.34 26.96 -12.99
CA ARG A 5 23.76 27.28 -12.89
C ARG A 5 24.11 28.34 -13.94
N LYS A 6 24.61 29.49 -13.51
CA LYS A 6 25.05 30.59 -14.39
C LYS A 6 26.54 30.84 -14.17
N THR A 7 27.30 30.82 -15.23
CA THR A 7 28.71 31.17 -15.20
C THR A 7 28.87 32.65 -15.51
N SER A 8 29.62 33.38 -14.69
CA SER A 8 29.95 34.79 -14.88
C SER A 8 31.38 35.04 -14.39
N ALA A 9 32.21 35.70 -15.22
CA ALA A 9 33.62 35.96 -14.91
C ALA A 9 34.40 34.69 -14.46
N GLY A 10 34.20 33.56 -15.15
CA GLY A 10 34.87 32.28 -14.83
C GLY A 10 34.40 31.57 -13.57
N ARG A 11 33.37 32.08 -12.88
CA ARG A 11 32.82 31.51 -11.66
C ARG A 11 31.38 31.03 -11.88
N ALA A 12 31.02 29.88 -11.34
CA ALA A 12 29.68 29.36 -11.42
C ALA A 12 28.85 29.78 -10.20
N TYR A 13 27.63 30.26 -10.45
CA TYR A 13 26.67 30.67 -9.43
C TYR A 13 25.39 29.84 -9.54
N LEU A 14 24.84 29.45 -8.42
CA LEU A 14 23.53 28.80 -8.35
C LEU A 14 22.43 29.81 -8.11
N GLN A 15 21.43 29.82 -8.98
CA GLN A 15 20.33 30.77 -8.95
C GLN A 15 18.99 30.02 -8.93
N ILE A 16 17.98 30.59 -8.27
CA ILE A 16 16.58 30.20 -8.40
C ILE A 16 15.95 31.13 -9.44
N VAL A 17 15.34 30.53 -10.46
CA VAL A 17 14.77 31.25 -11.59
C VAL A 17 13.32 30.85 -11.78
N GLU A 18 12.47 31.80 -12.05
CA GLU A 18 11.09 31.58 -12.48
C GLU A 18 10.94 31.89 -13.98
N SER A 19 10.30 31.00 -14.73
CA SER A 19 9.90 31.28 -16.10
C SER A 19 8.46 31.75 -16.10
N ARG A 20 8.22 32.97 -16.57
CA ARG A 20 6.87 33.53 -16.80
C ARG A 20 6.62 33.65 -18.28
N ARG A 21 5.46 33.22 -18.72
CA ARG A 21 4.98 33.42 -20.06
C ARG A 21 4.22 34.74 -20.13
N ASP A 22 4.71 35.67 -20.95
CA ASP A 22 4.09 36.98 -21.21
C ASP A 22 3.73 37.02 -22.71
N GLY A 23 2.50 36.64 -23.02
CA GLY A 23 2.06 36.41 -24.39
C GLY A 23 2.83 35.24 -25.04
N ASP A 24 3.49 35.54 -26.15
CA ASP A 24 4.28 34.54 -26.92
C ASP A 24 5.76 34.44 -26.49
N GLN A 25 6.18 35.30 -25.53
CA GLN A 25 7.56 35.32 -25.03
C GLN A 25 7.67 34.68 -23.64
N VAL A 26 8.71 33.86 -23.46
CA VAL A 26 9.08 33.33 -22.15
C VAL A 26 10.17 34.22 -21.55
N ARG A 27 9.83 34.94 -20.48
CA ARG A 27 10.79 35.72 -19.69
C ARG A 27 11.24 34.94 -18.49
N GLN A 28 12.57 34.91 -18.24
CA GLN A 28 13.16 34.32 -17.06
C GLN A 28 13.51 35.40 -16.05
N GLN A 29 12.95 35.33 -14.88
CA GLN A 29 13.24 36.22 -13.77
C GLN A 29 14.07 35.47 -12.70
N VAL A 30 15.19 36.06 -12.29
CA VAL A 30 16.00 35.55 -11.19
C VAL A 30 15.34 35.97 -9.88
N ILE A 31 14.92 34.98 -9.08
CA ILE A 31 14.31 35.20 -7.77
C ILE A 31 15.38 35.40 -6.71
N ALA A 32 16.42 34.54 -6.73
CA ALA A 32 17.52 34.61 -5.78
C ALA A 32 18.81 34.04 -6.37
N THR A 33 19.94 34.56 -5.95
CA THR A 33 21.27 33.99 -6.15
C THR A 33 21.73 33.40 -4.84
N LEU A 34 21.91 32.07 -4.78
CA LEU A 34 22.22 31.35 -3.55
C LEU A 34 23.72 31.47 -3.18
N GLY A 35 24.58 31.64 -4.16
CA GLY A 35 26.03 31.77 -3.94
C GLY A 35 26.84 31.07 -5.03
N ARG A 36 28.13 30.94 -4.83
CA ARG A 36 29.03 30.21 -5.74
C ARG A 36 28.76 28.72 -5.62
N PHE A 37 28.62 28.05 -6.77
CA PHE A 37 28.24 26.63 -6.81
C PHE A 37 29.26 25.74 -6.08
N GLU A 38 30.56 25.98 -6.32
CA GLU A 38 31.63 25.22 -5.72
C GLU A 38 31.68 25.38 -4.18
N GLU A 39 31.45 26.60 -3.68
CA GLU A 39 31.40 26.88 -2.24
C GLU A 39 30.19 26.24 -1.57
N LEU A 40 29.03 26.33 -2.20
CA LEU A 40 27.79 25.70 -1.70
C LEU A 40 27.92 24.18 -1.63
N GLN A 41 28.58 23.58 -2.63
CA GLN A 41 28.83 22.15 -2.67
C GLN A 41 29.85 21.73 -1.62
N ALA A 42 30.99 22.39 -1.54
CA ALA A 42 32.06 22.06 -0.59
C ALA A 42 31.64 22.24 0.88
N SER A 43 30.80 23.22 1.17
CA SER A 43 30.31 23.49 2.54
C SER A 43 29.12 22.63 2.95
N GLY A 44 28.54 21.81 2.05
CA GLY A 44 27.31 21.04 2.29
C GLY A 44 26.07 21.91 2.52
N GLN A 45 26.14 23.21 2.18
CA GLN A 45 25.00 24.13 2.34
C GLN A 45 23.87 23.78 1.39
N LEU A 46 24.19 23.28 0.18
CA LEU A 46 23.20 22.90 -0.80
C LEU A 46 22.34 21.74 -0.31
N GLU A 47 22.95 20.70 0.26
CA GLU A 47 22.23 19.54 0.84
C GLU A 47 21.38 19.97 2.03
N ARG A 48 21.90 20.85 2.89
CA ARG A 48 21.13 21.38 4.03
C ARG A 48 19.91 22.17 3.58
N LEU A 49 20.04 22.98 2.55
CA LEU A 49 18.94 23.75 1.97
C LEU A 49 17.87 22.83 1.37
N LEU A 50 18.27 21.83 0.58
CA LEU A 50 17.37 20.85 -0.01
C LEU A 50 16.66 20.00 1.07
N ARG A 51 17.39 19.56 2.09
CA ARG A 51 16.80 18.82 3.23
C ARG A 51 15.81 19.67 4.01
N SER A 52 16.10 20.95 4.23
CA SER A 52 15.18 21.89 4.87
C SER A 52 13.93 22.13 4.02
N GLY A 53 14.09 22.33 2.71
CA GLY A 53 12.98 22.54 1.77
C GLY A 53 12.08 21.31 1.62
N ALA A 54 12.65 20.10 1.72
CA ALA A 54 11.90 18.85 1.65
C ALA A 54 10.79 18.74 2.73
N ARG A 55 10.93 19.42 3.86
CA ARG A 55 9.91 19.45 4.93
C ARG A 55 8.61 20.15 4.49
N PHE A 56 8.70 21.02 3.51
CA PHE A 56 7.55 21.77 2.96
C PHE A 56 7.02 21.19 1.65
N ALA A 57 7.66 20.11 1.16
CA ALA A 57 7.19 19.43 -0.04
C ALA A 57 6.03 18.49 0.30
N ALA A 58 4.96 18.53 -0.48
CA ALA A 58 3.80 17.64 -0.33
C ALA A 58 4.14 16.16 -0.60
N LYS A 59 5.28 15.89 -1.27
CA LYS A 59 5.81 14.55 -1.54
C LYS A 59 7.16 14.41 -0.84
N ALA A 60 7.31 13.40 0.01
CA ALA A 60 8.60 13.07 0.60
C ALA A 60 9.54 12.55 -0.49
N MET A 61 10.65 13.26 -0.71
CA MET A 61 11.73 12.83 -1.60
C MET A 61 12.74 12.04 -0.75
N ILE A 62 12.86 10.75 -0.99
CA ILE A 62 13.89 9.92 -0.36
C ILE A 62 15.15 10.06 -1.22
N LEU A 63 16.10 10.87 -0.73
CA LEU A 63 17.43 10.93 -1.30
C LEU A 63 18.25 9.80 -0.65
N SER A 64 18.43 8.70 -1.36
CA SER A 64 19.45 7.72 -0.99
C SER A 64 20.81 8.30 -1.38
N ALA A 65 21.72 8.44 -0.43
CA ALA A 65 23.11 8.78 -0.69
C ALA A 65 23.73 7.63 -1.47
N ALA A 66 23.87 7.80 -2.77
CA ALA A 66 24.68 6.90 -3.59
C ALA A 66 26.14 7.32 -3.43
N SER A 67 26.99 6.40 -3.00
CA SER A 67 28.43 6.48 -3.14
C SER A 67 28.80 6.47 -4.62
N ASP A 68 29.62 7.34 -4.96
CA ASP A 68 30.46 7.71 -6.13
C ASP A 68 30.37 6.96 -7.45
N ASP A 69 29.45 6.22 -7.89
CA ASP A 69 29.35 5.79 -9.32
C ASP A 69 27.98 5.17 -9.70
N ALA A 70 26.99 5.27 -8.85
CA ALA A 70 25.67 4.72 -9.15
C ALA A 70 24.74 5.80 -9.67
N THR A 71 24.13 5.56 -10.80
CA THR A 71 23.01 6.34 -11.33
C THR A 71 21.96 6.50 -10.25
N LEU A 72 21.74 7.73 -9.76
CA LEU A 72 20.75 8.02 -8.73
C LEU A 72 19.35 7.67 -9.22
N LYS A 73 18.81 6.53 -8.79
CA LYS A 73 17.41 6.17 -9.03
C LYS A 73 16.55 6.79 -7.93
N ILE A 74 15.82 7.84 -8.28
CA ILE A 74 14.84 8.45 -7.37
C ILE A 74 13.52 7.69 -7.53
N GLY A 75 13.15 6.93 -6.50
CA GLY A 75 11.84 6.29 -6.40
C GLY A 75 10.94 7.11 -5.48
N VAL A 76 9.72 7.40 -5.92
CA VAL A 76 8.67 8.01 -5.09
C VAL A 76 7.60 6.97 -4.86
N SER A 77 7.36 6.57 -3.61
CA SER A 77 6.29 5.66 -3.24
C SER A 77 5.33 6.29 -2.23
N ARG A 78 4.06 5.92 -2.34
CA ARG A 78 3.00 6.34 -1.42
C ARG A 78 3.04 5.46 -0.17
N ILE A 79 3.05 6.08 1.02
CA ILE A 79 3.10 5.34 2.29
C ILE A 79 1.79 5.40 3.09
N GLY A 80 0.97 6.44 2.86
CA GLY A 80 -0.19 6.72 3.70
C GLY A 80 -1.17 5.55 3.86
N PRO A 81 -1.66 4.95 2.78
CA PRO A 81 -2.55 3.81 2.87
C PRO A 81 -1.97 2.63 3.65
N ALA A 82 -0.72 2.26 3.35
CA ALA A 82 -0.06 1.15 4.02
C ALA A 82 0.06 1.39 5.53
N LEU A 83 0.42 2.60 5.93
CA LEU A 83 0.68 2.94 7.33
C LEU A 83 -0.58 2.88 8.19
N VAL A 84 -1.70 3.41 7.70
CA VAL A 84 -2.98 3.39 8.43
C VAL A 84 -3.54 1.98 8.51
N PHE A 85 -3.54 1.25 7.39
CA PHE A 85 -4.13 -0.08 7.34
C PHE A 85 -3.25 -1.16 7.96
N GLU A 86 -1.93 -0.99 8.04
CA GLU A 86 -1.03 -1.85 8.80
C GLU A 86 -1.42 -1.86 10.27
N ARG A 87 -1.63 -0.66 10.84
CA ARG A 87 -2.08 -0.53 12.22
C ARG A 87 -3.46 -1.15 12.44
N LEU A 88 -4.42 -0.89 11.56
CA LEU A 88 -5.75 -1.51 11.66
C LEU A 88 -5.70 -3.04 11.54
N TRP A 89 -4.83 -3.56 10.68
CA TRP A 89 -4.61 -5.00 10.49
C TRP A 89 -4.08 -5.68 11.74
N GLU A 90 -3.22 -4.99 12.48
CA GLU A 90 -2.74 -5.45 13.79
C GLU A 90 -3.81 -5.32 14.88
N GLU A 91 -4.41 -4.15 15.01
CA GLU A 91 -5.42 -3.86 16.05
C GLU A 91 -6.68 -4.73 15.92
N THR A 92 -7.08 -5.08 14.71
CA THR A 92 -8.21 -6.00 14.48
C THR A 92 -7.86 -7.47 14.71
N GLY A 93 -6.58 -7.81 14.88
CA GLY A 93 -6.12 -9.17 15.07
C GLY A 93 -5.94 -9.98 13.79
N CYS A 94 -6.14 -9.38 12.61
CA CYS A 94 -6.02 -10.07 11.32
C CYS A 94 -4.65 -10.74 11.15
N ARG A 95 -3.56 -10.02 11.48
CA ARG A 95 -2.20 -10.56 11.40
C ARG A 95 -2.03 -11.80 12.28
N ALA A 96 -2.47 -11.72 13.53
CA ALA A 96 -2.32 -12.81 14.50
C ALA A 96 -3.11 -14.07 14.09
N VAL A 97 -4.39 -13.89 13.72
CA VAL A 97 -5.27 -14.99 13.31
C VAL A 97 -4.74 -15.69 12.05
N ILE A 98 -4.32 -14.91 11.05
CA ILE A 98 -3.77 -15.49 9.80
C ILE A 98 -2.44 -16.19 10.07
N ALA A 99 -1.56 -15.61 10.87
CA ALA A 99 -0.26 -16.21 11.21
C ALA A 99 -0.44 -17.53 11.98
N GLU A 100 -1.37 -17.59 12.92
CA GLU A 100 -1.70 -18.81 13.67
C GLU A 100 -2.23 -19.92 12.76
N LEU A 101 -3.19 -19.60 11.89
CA LEU A 101 -3.77 -20.56 10.95
C LEU A 101 -2.76 -20.99 9.87
N ALA A 102 -1.88 -20.10 9.45
CA ALA A 102 -0.81 -20.39 8.50
C ALA A 102 0.29 -21.24 9.11
N GLY A 103 0.58 -21.07 10.41
CA GLY A 103 1.61 -21.81 11.13
C GLY A 103 1.40 -23.34 11.14
N ALA A 104 0.17 -23.80 10.94
CA ALA A 104 -0.16 -25.21 10.79
C ALA A 104 0.35 -25.83 9.46
N ARG A 105 0.74 -25.00 8.47
CA ARG A 105 1.26 -25.44 7.17
C ARG A 105 2.49 -24.60 6.80
N SER A 106 3.57 -25.24 6.37
CA SER A 106 4.77 -24.53 5.89
C SER A 106 4.47 -23.86 4.55
N HIS A 107 4.52 -22.53 4.53
CA HIS A 107 4.41 -21.73 3.31
C HIS A 107 5.80 -21.26 2.87
N LYS A 108 6.11 -21.38 1.58
CA LYS A 108 7.39 -20.91 0.99
C LYS A 108 7.42 -19.39 0.73
N PHE A 109 6.38 -18.68 1.11
CA PHE A 109 6.23 -17.23 0.89
C PHE A 109 5.47 -16.60 2.06
N ALA A 110 5.52 -15.29 2.17
CA ALA A 110 4.85 -14.51 3.21
C ALA A 110 3.33 -14.46 2.95
N LEU A 111 2.61 -15.52 3.31
CA LEU A 111 1.17 -15.69 3.08
C LEU A 111 0.35 -14.53 3.64
N GLU A 112 0.63 -14.16 4.89
CA GLU A 112 -0.06 -13.07 5.57
C GLU A 112 0.14 -11.73 4.83
N ARG A 113 1.35 -11.45 4.33
CA ARG A 113 1.61 -10.26 3.53
C ARG A 113 0.91 -10.28 2.17
N ALA A 114 0.78 -11.44 1.55
CA ALA A 114 0.03 -11.59 0.30
C ALA A 114 -1.46 -11.30 0.50
N LEU A 115 -2.05 -11.77 1.59
CA LEU A 115 -3.43 -11.45 1.97
C LEU A 115 -3.60 -9.96 2.30
N PHE A 116 -2.70 -9.38 3.10
CA PHE A 116 -2.71 -7.95 3.40
C PHE A 116 -2.68 -7.09 2.14
N LEU A 117 -1.77 -7.38 1.20
CA LEU A 117 -1.67 -6.67 -0.07
C LEU A 117 -2.97 -6.75 -0.88
N THR A 118 -3.54 -7.95 -1.00
CA THR A 118 -4.79 -8.16 -1.74
C THR A 118 -5.94 -7.39 -1.12
N VAL A 119 -6.06 -7.41 0.21
CA VAL A 119 -7.07 -6.65 0.96
C VAL A 119 -6.87 -5.16 0.77
N LEU A 120 -5.65 -4.67 1.00
CA LEU A 120 -5.32 -3.25 0.87
C LEU A 120 -5.65 -2.73 -0.53
N HIS A 121 -5.26 -3.45 -1.58
CA HIS A 121 -5.58 -3.08 -2.95
C HIS A 121 -7.09 -2.97 -3.18
N ARG A 122 -7.88 -3.96 -2.74
CA ARG A 122 -9.34 -3.98 -2.93
C ARG A 122 -10.06 -2.87 -2.19
N LEU A 123 -9.53 -2.42 -1.05
CA LEU A 123 -10.07 -1.27 -0.32
C LEU A 123 -9.91 0.04 -1.09
N PHE A 124 -8.82 0.20 -1.85
CA PHE A 124 -8.53 1.44 -2.56
C PHE A 124 -8.96 1.45 -4.02
N VAL A 125 -8.80 0.35 -4.73
CA VAL A 125 -8.94 0.31 -6.19
C VAL A 125 -10.00 -0.68 -6.68
N SER A 126 -10.36 -1.69 -5.87
CA SER A 126 -11.37 -2.70 -6.26
C SER A 126 -11.03 -3.42 -7.57
N GLY A 127 -9.95 -4.18 -7.58
CA GLY A 127 -9.48 -4.88 -8.80
C GLY A 127 -9.06 -6.32 -8.55
N SER A 128 -8.51 -6.94 -9.58
CA SER A 128 -7.97 -8.30 -9.54
C SER A 128 -6.61 -8.37 -8.84
N ASP A 129 -6.17 -9.58 -8.47
CA ASP A 129 -4.84 -9.81 -7.89
C ASP A 129 -3.71 -9.40 -8.84
N ARG A 130 -3.93 -9.52 -10.16
CA ARG A 130 -3.00 -8.99 -11.18
C ARG A 130 -2.90 -7.46 -11.13
N SER A 131 -4.00 -6.78 -10.83
CA SER A 131 -4.00 -5.34 -10.60
C SER A 131 -3.28 -4.99 -9.29
N ALA A 132 -3.46 -5.78 -8.25
CA ALA A 132 -2.76 -5.60 -6.96
C ALA A 132 -1.24 -5.73 -7.11
N ASP A 133 -0.77 -6.66 -7.92
CA ASP A 133 0.65 -6.89 -8.19
C ASP A 133 1.33 -5.67 -8.85
N ARG A 134 0.65 -5.01 -9.79
CA ARG A 134 1.13 -3.76 -10.40
C ARG A 134 0.99 -2.56 -9.47
N TRP A 135 -0.15 -2.48 -8.77
CA TRP A 135 -0.47 -1.37 -7.88
C TRP A 135 0.55 -1.21 -6.73
N ARG A 136 1.07 -2.31 -6.20
CA ARG A 136 2.06 -2.30 -5.11
C ARG A 136 3.37 -1.58 -5.48
N GLU A 137 3.71 -1.47 -6.76
CA GLU A 137 4.92 -0.78 -7.22
C GLU A 137 4.91 0.72 -6.88
N ASP A 138 3.72 1.32 -6.78
CA ASP A 138 3.53 2.72 -6.42
C ASP A 138 3.50 2.97 -4.90
N TYR A 139 3.55 1.89 -4.08
CA TYR A 139 3.35 1.98 -2.63
C TYR A 139 4.48 1.33 -1.84
N ALA A 140 4.90 1.99 -0.75
CA ALA A 140 5.82 1.40 0.21
C ALA A 140 5.03 0.54 1.20
N ILE A 141 4.95 -0.75 0.93
CA ILE A 141 4.29 -1.74 1.79
C ILE A 141 5.36 -2.69 2.33
N ALA A 142 5.48 -2.78 3.66
CA ALA A 142 6.48 -3.63 4.28
C ALA A 142 6.20 -5.12 4.02
N GLY A 143 7.25 -5.87 3.70
CA GLY A 143 7.21 -7.34 3.56
C GLY A 143 6.58 -7.88 2.27
N VAL A 144 6.26 -7.01 1.28
CA VAL A 144 5.67 -7.47 0.00
C VAL A 144 6.67 -7.55 -1.16
N ALA A 145 7.91 -7.07 -0.98
CA ALA A 145 8.89 -6.99 -2.07
C ALA A 145 9.24 -8.36 -2.70
N GLY A 146 9.19 -9.43 -1.93
CA GLY A 146 9.47 -10.80 -2.40
C GLY A 146 8.22 -11.58 -2.86
N LEU A 147 7.08 -10.92 -2.99
CA LEU A 147 5.86 -11.56 -3.48
C LEU A 147 5.78 -11.46 -5.00
N ASP A 148 5.30 -12.53 -5.62
CA ASP A 148 4.94 -12.58 -7.03
C ASP A 148 3.42 -12.77 -7.19
N LEU A 149 2.89 -12.51 -8.37
CA LEU A 149 1.46 -12.67 -8.66
C LEU A 149 0.92 -14.05 -8.27
N HIS A 150 1.68 -15.11 -8.51
CA HIS A 150 1.25 -16.47 -8.17
C HIS A 150 1.14 -16.68 -6.64
N HIS A 151 1.86 -15.92 -5.81
CA HIS A 151 1.71 -15.95 -4.36
C HIS A 151 0.36 -15.36 -3.93
N LEU A 152 -0.12 -14.30 -4.61
CA LEU A 152 -1.45 -13.73 -4.36
C LEU A 152 -2.54 -14.74 -4.67
N TYR A 153 -2.47 -15.42 -5.82
CA TYR A 153 -3.43 -16.49 -6.15
C TYR A 153 -3.39 -17.64 -5.14
N ARG A 154 -2.21 -18.06 -4.69
CA ARG A 154 -2.08 -19.11 -3.67
C ARG A 154 -2.64 -18.67 -2.31
N ALA A 155 -2.50 -17.41 -1.96
CA ALA A 155 -3.09 -16.86 -0.73
C ALA A 155 -4.62 -16.88 -0.79
N MET A 156 -5.21 -16.53 -1.94
CA MET A 156 -6.66 -16.62 -2.15
C MET A 156 -7.14 -18.06 -2.15
N ALA A 157 -6.40 -18.99 -2.80
CA ALA A 157 -6.71 -20.41 -2.77
C ALA A 157 -6.64 -21.00 -1.34
N TRP A 158 -5.70 -20.51 -0.52
CA TRP A 158 -5.62 -20.91 0.88
C TRP A 158 -6.85 -20.47 1.67
N LEU A 159 -7.34 -19.24 1.50
CA LEU A 159 -8.59 -18.79 2.14
C LEU A 159 -9.79 -19.61 1.70
N GLY A 160 -9.86 -20.02 0.43
CA GLY A 160 -10.92 -20.83 -0.13
C GLY A 160 -10.75 -22.34 0.11
N ALA A 161 -9.68 -22.78 0.82
CA ALA A 161 -9.47 -24.20 1.07
C ALA A 161 -10.57 -24.75 1.97
N GLU A 162 -11.26 -25.83 1.51
CA GLU A 162 -12.31 -26.50 2.25
C GLU A 162 -11.75 -27.13 3.54
N LEU A 163 -12.55 -27.05 4.60
CA LEU A 163 -12.24 -27.68 5.87
C LEU A 163 -12.48 -29.22 5.77
N PRO A 164 -11.75 -30.01 6.59
CA PRO A 164 -11.99 -31.45 6.69
C PRO A 164 -13.45 -31.75 7.04
N ALA A 165 -13.96 -32.92 6.63
CA ALA A 165 -15.34 -33.33 6.85
C ALA A 165 -15.81 -33.20 8.31
N LYS A 166 -14.93 -33.44 9.28
CA LYS A 166 -15.20 -33.32 10.72
C LYS A 166 -15.37 -31.85 11.20
N GLU A 167 -14.97 -30.87 10.39
CA GLU A 167 -15.03 -29.43 10.71
C GLU A 167 -16.08 -28.71 9.85
N GLN A 168 -16.96 -29.48 9.20
CA GLN A 168 -18.03 -28.96 8.34
C GLN A 168 -19.32 -28.64 9.10
N ASP A 169 -19.33 -28.65 10.43
CA ASP A 169 -20.47 -28.24 11.22
C ASP A 169 -20.81 -26.78 10.94
N GLY A 170 -22.11 -26.48 10.74
CA GLY A 170 -22.57 -25.14 10.35
C GLY A 170 -22.44 -24.82 8.86
N ARG A 171 -22.06 -25.80 8.00
CA ARG A 171 -22.09 -25.62 6.55
C ARG A 171 -23.50 -25.26 6.06
N THR A 172 -23.54 -24.40 5.05
CA THR A 172 -24.81 -24.16 4.35
C THR A 172 -25.05 -25.26 3.31
N PRO A 173 -26.32 -25.51 2.91
CA PRO A 173 -26.63 -26.50 1.86
C PRO A 173 -25.93 -26.22 0.52
N PHE A 174 -25.48 -24.98 0.33
CA PHE A 174 -24.97 -24.49 -0.96
C PHE A 174 -23.46 -24.33 -1.02
N ALA A 175 -22.76 -24.39 0.11
CA ALA A 175 -21.29 -24.23 0.14
C ALA A 175 -20.66 -24.92 1.35
N PRO A 176 -19.56 -25.67 1.15
CA PRO A 176 -18.76 -26.19 2.24
C PRO A 176 -18.11 -25.05 3.01
N ARG A 177 -17.82 -25.26 4.30
CA ARG A 177 -17.00 -24.36 5.08
C ARG A 177 -15.55 -24.39 4.61
N CYS A 178 -14.93 -23.21 4.60
CA CYS A 178 -13.55 -23.03 4.19
C CYS A 178 -12.74 -22.26 5.24
N LEU A 179 -11.44 -22.14 5.06
CA LEU A 179 -10.57 -21.42 5.98
C LEU A 179 -10.98 -19.96 6.19
N LYS A 180 -11.59 -19.33 5.19
CA LYS A 180 -12.15 -17.97 5.32
C LYS A 180 -13.16 -17.90 6.47
N ASP A 181 -14.05 -18.88 6.59
CA ASP A 181 -15.08 -18.90 7.63
C ASP A 181 -14.45 -19.00 9.02
N VAL A 182 -13.37 -19.77 9.16
CA VAL A 182 -12.60 -19.86 10.42
C VAL A 182 -11.92 -18.53 10.77
N VAL A 183 -11.34 -17.86 9.75
CA VAL A 183 -10.74 -16.52 9.96
C VAL A 183 -11.80 -15.55 10.45
N GLU A 184 -12.97 -15.50 9.81
CA GLU A 184 -14.09 -14.62 10.20
C GLU A 184 -14.58 -14.91 11.63
N GLU A 185 -14.76 -16.17 11.98
CA GLU A 185 -15.18 -16.59 13.33
C GLU A 185 -14.18 -16.16 14.40
N ARG A 186 -12.87 -16.35 14.14
CA ARG A 186 -11.81 -15.94 15.09
C ARG A 186 -11.70 -14.43 15.21
N LEU A 187 -11.80 -13.69 14.13
CA LEU A 187 -11.82 -12.24 14.17
C LEU A 187 -13.04 -11.71 14.91
N PHE A 188 -14.20 -12.30 14.68
CA PHE A 188 -15.41 -11.95 15.43
C PHE A 188 -15.25 -12.24 16.93
N ALA A 189 -14.70 -13.39 17.30
CA ALA A 189 -14.45 -13.74 18.70
C ALA A 189 -13.42 -12.79 19.36
N HIS A 190 -12.40 -12.37 18.59
CA HIS A 190 -11.37 -11.45 19.08
C HIS A 190 -11.89 -10.03 19.31
N ARG A 191 -12.86 -9.58 18.51
CA ARG A 191 -13.41 -8.22 18.54
C ARG A 191 -14.90 -8.16 18.86
N ARG A 192 -15.32 -9.01 19.79
CA ARG A 192 -16.71 -9.03 20.27
C ARG A 192 -17.20 -7.68 20.77
N ASP A 193 -16.30 -6.87 21.32
CA ASP A 193 -16.54 -5.50 21.79
C ASP A 193 -16.97 -4.55 20.68
N LEU A 194 -16.47 -4.71 19.46
CA LEU A 194 -16.88 -3.92 18.30
C LEU A 194 -18.29 -4.28 17.81
N PHE A 195 -18.68 -5.54 17.92
CA PHE A 195 -19.94 -6.02 17.37
C PHE A 195 -21.13 -5.85 18.33
N THR A 196 -20.89 -5.72 19.63
CA THR A 196 -21.95 -5.46 20.63
C THR A 196 -22.47 -4.01 20.60
N ARG A 197 -21.80 -3.10 19.91
CA ARG A 197 -22.18 -1.67 19.76
C ARG A 197 -22.51 -1.27 18.32
N LEU A 198 -22.81 -2.21 17.44
CA LEU A 198 -23.01 -1.97 16.02
C LEU A 198 -24.16 -0.96 15.71
N ASP A 199 -25.17 -0.88 16.55
CA ASP A 199 -26.28 0.07 16.34
C ASP A 199 -25.86 1.55 16.41
N LEU A 200 -24.74 1.84 17.08
CA LEU A 200 -24.18 3.19 17.21
C LEU A 200 -23.06 3.49 16.20
N VAL A 201 -22.37 2.47 15.69
CA VAL A 201 -21.18 2.63 14.83
C VAL A 201 -21.56 2.89 13.37
N PHE A 202 -22.73 2.42 12.90
CA PHE A 202 -23.18 2.63 11.52
C PHE A 202 -23.39 4.11 11.13
N ILE A 203 -23.65 4.98 12.10
CA ILE A 203 -23.93 6.40 11.86
C ILE A 203 -22.65 7.25 11.82
N ALA A 204 -21.58 6.84 12.48
CA ALA A 204 -20.36 7.64 12.68
C ALA A 204 -19.17 7.26 11.79
N LEU A 205 -19.24 6.17 11.02
CA LEU A 205 -18.12 5.70 10.23
C LEU A 205 -18.06 6.36 8.86
N SER A 206 -16.89 6.95 8.54
CA SER A 206 -16.57 7.44 7.19
C SER A 206 -16.74 6.32 6.16
N ASP A 207 -17.01 6.67 4.89
CA ASP A 207 -17.19 5.72 3.79
C ASP A 207 -16.02 4.71 3.63
N GLN A 208 -14.83 5.04 4.11
CA GLN A 208 -13.67 4.15 4.11
C GLN A 208 -13.82 2.99 5.11
N VAL A 209 -14.38 3.24 6.30
CA VAL A 209 -14.60 2.19 7.30
C VAL A 209 -15.82 1.34 6.94
N LYS A 210 -16.84 1.93 6.31
CA LYS A 210 -17.93 1.17 5.70
C LYS A 210 -17.43 0.21 4.63
N ARG A 211 -16.46 0.62 3.81
CA ARG A 211 -15.80 -0.24 2.82
C ARG A 211 -14.98 -1.36 3.48
N PHE A 212 -14.34 -1.10 4.62
CA PHE A 212 -13.61 -2.12 5.37
C PHE A 212 -14.55 -3.16 6.01
N LEU A 213 -15.67 -2.72 6.60
CA LEU A 213 -16.69 -3.62 7.14
C LEU A 213 -17.46 -4.35 6.02
N ALA A 214 -17.75 -3.67 4.90
CA ALA A 214 -18.29 -4.29 3.69
C ALA A 214 -17.29 -5.28 3.07
N PHE A 215 -15.99 -5.07 3.25
CA PHE A 215 -14.97 -6.02 2.82
C PHE A 215 -14.95 -7.28 3.70
N LEU A 216 -15.06 -7.17 5.00
CA LEU A 216 -15.27 -8.32 5.88
C LEU A 216 -16.56 -9.06 5.50
N SER A 217 -17.61 -8.34 5.08
CA SER A 217 -18.84 -8.89 4.52
C SER A 217 -18.66 -9.43 3.09
N LEU A 218 -17.81 -8.83 2.25
CA LEU A 218 -17.48 -9.31 0.91
C LEU A 218 -16.59 -10.55 0.92
N LEU A 219 -15.80 -10.76 1.95
CA LEU A 219 -15.21 -12.07 2.22
C LEU A 219 -16.31 -13.13 2.38
N SER A 220 -17.47 -12.75 2.93
CA SER A 220 -18.63 -13.64 3.06
C SER A 220 -19.37 -13.89 1.75
N THR A 221 -19.28 -13.00 0.77
CA THR A 221 -19.97 -13.15 -0.53
C THR A 221 -19.10 -13.71 -1.64
N PHE A 222 -17.79 -13.91 -1.42
CA PHE A 222 -16.92 -14.54 -2.41
C PHE A 222 -17.07 -16.06 -2.35
N ARG A 223 -18.27 -16.54 -2.72
CA ARG A 223 -18.48 -17.93 -3.10
C ARG A 223 -17.91 -18.13 -4.50
N PRO A 224 -17.04 -19.11 -4.73
CA PRO A 224 -16.78 -19.53 -6.08
C PRO A 224 -18.14 -19.95 -6.68
N GLN A 225 -18.56 -19.31 -7.75
CA GLN A 225 -19.59 -19.84 -8.61
C GLN A 225 -19.01 -21.10 -9.28
N LEU A 226 -19.00 -22.18 -8.56
CA LEU A 226 -18.91 -23.49 -9.17
C LEU A 226 -20.28 -23.70 -9.84
N SER A 227 -20.27 -23.53 -11.15
CA SER A 227 -21.37 -23.90 -12.02
C SER A 227 -21.90 -25.28 -11.62
N ALA A 228 -23.12 -25.29 -11.12
CA ALA A 228 -23.91 -26.51 -11.11
C ALA A 228 -24.04 -26.97 -12.57
N GLY A 229 -23.20 -27.91 -12.95
CA GLY A 229 -23.37 -28.65 -14.20
C GLY A 229 -24.73 -29.31 -14.14
N GLN A 230 -25.66 -28.80 -14.93
CA GLN A 230 -26.89 -29.50 -15.27
C GLN A 230 -26.50 -30.82 -15.93
N LEU A 231 -26.84 -31.92 -15.30
CA LEU A 231 -27.01 -33.22 -15.96
C LEU A 231 -28.34 -33.15 -16.72
N PRO A 232 -28.37 -33.40 -18.01
CA PRO A 232 -29.62 -33.60 -18.74
C PRO A 232 -30.27 -34.94 -18.38
N PRO A 233 -31.56 -35.10 -18.68
CA PRO A 233 -32.41 -36.19 -18.23
C PRO A 233 -32.03 -37.55 -18.76
#